data_4a42cc1a43f40684cf20b7d60a8216bb
#
_entry.id   4a42cc1a43f40684cf20b7d60a8216bb
#
_cell.length_a   1.000
_cell.length_b   1.000
_cell.length_c   1.000
_cell.angle_alpha   90.00
_cell.angle_beta   90.00
_cell.angle_gamma   90.00
#
_symmetry.space_group_name_H-M   'P 1'
#
loop_
_entity.id
_entity.type
_entity.pdbx_description
1 polymer ?
#
loop_
_entity_poly.entity_id
_entity_poly.type
_entity_poly.pdbx_seq_one_letter_code
_entity_poly.pdbx_strand_id
1 'polypeptide(L)'
;MAEDLKKMYRTIMDDHFPPEMEISFVDRNQRQTLFYEKVAWTIDNIQKGLRYGENPGQEAALYKLVNGNLVLAETESIQPGQYLASDIELLQSGKHPGKTNLTDADNSLNILRYFTDKPTVVIVKHNNPCGVARSDTLVDAYQKANMADRVAAFGGCIAVNRAVDRATA
;
A
#
# COMPACT_ATOMS: atom_id res chain seq x y z
N MET A 1 -16.59 -7.11 -26.32
CA MET A 1 -15.20 -6.88 -25.84
C MET A 1 -15.11 -5.83 -24.72
N ALA A 2 -15.58 -4.59 -24.86
CA ALA A 2 -15.49 -3.60 -23.79
C ALA A 2 -16.39 -3.92 -22.56
N GLU A 3 -17.52 -4.58 -22.78
CA GLU A 3 -18.43 -5.02 -21.71
C GLU A 3 -17.90 -6.24 -20.94
N ASP A 4 -17.17 -7.14 -21.62
CA ASP A 4 -16.52 -8.27 -20.97
C ASP A 4 -15.33 -7.85 -20.11
N LEU A 5 -14.55 -6.87 -20.55
CA LEU A 5 -13.47 -6.28 -19.76
C LEU A 5 -14.02 -5.59 -18.49
N LYS A 6 -15.14 -4.86 -18.59
CA LYS A 6 -15.80 -4.27 -17.42
C LYS A 6 -16.37 -5.32 -16.45
N LYS A 7 -16.82 -6.48 -16.96
CA LYS A 7 -17.26 -7.61 -16.12
C LYS A 7 -16.07 -8.27 -15.42
N MET A 8 -14.93 -8.47 -16.10
CA MET A 8 -13.71 -8.99 -15.47
C MET A 8 -13.24 -8.13 -14.31
N TYR A 9 -13.27 -6.79 -14.44
CA TYR A 9 -12.94 -5.88 -13.34
C TYR A 9 -13.95 -5.86 -12.18
N ARG A 10 -15.15 -6.44 -12.36
CA ARG A 10 -16.18 -6.55 -11.32
C ARG A 10 -16.19 -7.89 -10.61
N THR A 11 -15.59 -8.90 -11.22
CA THR A 11 -15.53 -10.24 -10.62
C THR A 11 -14.40 -10.23 -9.62
N ILE A 12 -14.77 -10.09 -8.36
CA ILE A 12 -13.85 -10.37 -7.25
C ILE A 12 -13.68 -11.88 -7.27
N MET A 13 -12.47 -12.34 -7.49
CA MET A 13 -12.16 -13.75 -7.36
C MET A 13 -12.29 -14.13 -5.89
N ASP A 14 -12.73 -15.35 -5.62
CA ASP A 14 -12.72 -15.88 -4.27
C ASP A 14 -11.26 -15.89 -3.78
N ASP A 15 -11.06 -15.39 -2.56
CA ASP A 15 -9.74 -15.32 -1.94
C ASP A 15 -9.39 -16.68 -1.33
N HIS A 16 -8.56 -17.44 -2.03
CA HIS A 16 -8.12 -18.77 -1.60
C HIS A 16 -6.88 -18.75 -0.71
N PHE A 17 -6.29 -17.60 -0.45
CA PHE A 17 -5.13 -17.50 0.45
C PHE A 17 -5.51 -17.79 1.90
N PRO A 18 -4.67 -18.55 2.64
CA PRO A 18 -4.94 -18.88 4.04
C PRO A 18 -4.96 -17.63 4.93
N PRO A 19 -5.65 -17.67 6.08
CA PRO A 19 -5.74 -16.52 6.99
C PRO A 19 -4.41 -16.21 7.68
N GLU A 20 -3.54 -17.19 7.82
CA GLU A 20 -2.26 -17.09 8.52
C GLU A 20 -1.12 -17.61 7.66
N MET A 21 0.07 -17.06 7.87
CA MET A 21 1.30 -17.51 7.21
C MET A 21 2.46 -17.44 8.18
N GLU A 22 3.29 -18.48 8.17
CA GLU A 22 4.53 -18.53 8.92
C GLU A 22 5.74 -18.60 7.98
N ILE A 23 6.77 -17.80 8.27
CA ILE A 23 8.06 -17.88 7.60
C ILE A 23 9.11 -18.21 8.64
N SER A 24 9.73 -19.38 8.52
CA SER A 24 10.78 -19.84 9.43
C SER A 24 12.14 -19.82 8.75
N PHE A 25 13.12 -19.30 9.45
CA PHE A 25 14.54 -19.35 9.09
C PHE A 25 15.24 -20.34 10.04
N VAL A 26 15.99 -21.24 9.48
CA VAL A 26 16.71 -22.28 10.27
C VAL A 26 18.19 -22.14 10.00
N ASP A 27 18.95 -21.85 11.06
CA ASP A 27 20.42 -21.89 11.06
C ASP A 27 20.89 -22.90 12.11
N ARG A 28 21.50 -23.98 11.66
CA ARG A 28 21.95 -25.10 12.49
C ARG A 28 20.81 -25.61 13.40
N ASN A 29 20.86 -25.33 14.71
CA ASN A 29 19.87 -25.76 15.69
C ASN A 29 18.94 -24.62 16.14
N GLN A 30 19.05 -23.46 15.53
CA GLN A 30 18.20 -22.30 15.85
C GLN A 30 17.13 -22.12 14.79
N ARG A 31 15.90 -21.88 15.25
CA ARG A 31 14.76 -21.53 14.41
C ARG A 31 14.23 -20.17 14.82
N GLN A 32 14.11 -19.29 13.85
CA GLN A 32 13.46 -17.98 14.00
C GLN A 32 12.22 -17.96 13.11
N THR A 33 11.10 -17.52 13.64
CA THR A 33 9.82 -17.56 12.94
C THR A 33 9.16 -16.20 12.96
N LEU A 34 8.65 -15.78 11.81
CA LEU A 34 7.79 -14.62 11.62
C LEU A 34 6.36 -15.12 11.40
N PHE A 35 5.41 -14.52 12.11
CA PHE A 35 3.99 -14.84 12.02
C PHE A 35 3.25 -13.69 11.36
N TYR A 36 2.44 -14.02 10.38
CA TYR A 36 1.67 -13.07 9.59
C TYR A 36 0.19 -13.43 9.60
N GLU A 37 -0.66 -12.40 9.62
CA GLU A 37 -2.11 -12.51 9.42
C GLU A 37 -2.53 -11.83 8.12
N LYS A 38 -3.47 -12.46 7.42
CA LYS A 38 -4.05 -11.87 6.20
C LYS A 38 -4.86 -10.63 6.54
N VAL A 39 -4.60 -9.55 5.83
CA VAL A 39 -5.34 -8.30 5.95
C VAL A 39 -6.64 -8.39 5.16
N ALA A 40 -7.74 -8.06 5.81
CA ALA A 40 -9.05 -7.90 5.19
C ALA A 40 -9.77 -6.69 5.77
N TRP A 41 -10.60 -6.07 4.97
CA TRP A 41 -11.44 -4.92 5.36
C TRP A 41 -12.91 -5.28 5.30
N THR A 42 -13.71 -4.72 6.20
CA THR A 42 -15.16 -4.84 6.14
C THR A 42 -15.71 -3.77 5.19
N ILE A 43 -16.23 -4.20 4.05
CA ILE A 43 -16.85 -3.34 3.03
C ILE A 43 -18.23 -3.88 2.75
N ASP A 44 -19.28 -3.07 2.96
CA ASP A 44 -20.67 -3.47 2.82
C ASP A 44 -21.03 -4.71 3.65
N ASN A 45 -20.53 -4.78 4.89
CA ASN A 45 -20.67 -5.90 5.83
C ASN A 45 -20.06 -7.24 5.35
N ILE A 46 -19.17 -7.20 4.39
CA ILE A 46 -18.47 -8.38 3.86
C ILE A 46 -16.97 -8.18 4.08
N GLN A 47 -16.31 -9.22 4.57
CA GLN A 47 -14.85 -9.24 4.66
C GLN A 47 -14.24 -9.41 3.27
N LYS A 48 -13.37 -8.47 2.88
CA LYS A 48 -12.72 -8.46 1.57
C LYS A 48 -11.22 -8.24 1.76
N GLY A 49 -10.42 -9.10 1.14
CA GLY A 49 -8.98 -8.93 0.98
C GLY A 49 -8.65 -7.97 -0.17
N LEU A 50 -7.50 -8.17 -0.82
CA LEU A 50 -7.14 -7.41 -2.02
C LEU A 50 -8.11 -7.72 -3.16
N ARG A 51 -8.41 -6.70 -3.98
CA ARG A 51 -9.34 -6.83 -5.10
C ARG A 51 -8.78 -7.71 -6.22
N TYR A 52 -7.49 -7.61 -6.49
CA TYR A 52 -6.73 -8.41 -7.46
C TYR A 52 -5.23 -8.18 -7.27
N GLY A 53 -4.41 -9.02 -7.91
CA GLY A 53 -2.96 -8.93 -7.93
C GLY A 53 -2.42 -7.88 -8.90
N GLU A 54 -1.46 -8.27 -9.73
CA GLU A 54 -0.89 -7.39 -10.77
C GLU A 54 -1.90 -7.13 -11.88
N ASN A 55 -2.64 -8.15 -12.28
CA ASN A 55 -3.69 -8.09 -13.29
C ASN A 55 -5.06 -8.48 -12.71
N PRO A 56 -6.18 -8.03 -13.31
CA PRO A 56 -7.52 -8.29 -12.80
C PRO A 56 -7.90 -9.75 -12.61
N GLY A 57 -7.30 -10.67 -13.36
CA GLY A 57 -7.54 -12.10 -13.23
C GLY A 57 -6.62 -12.83 -12.24
N GLN A 58 -5.80 -12.10 -11.49
CA GLN A 58 -4.87 -12.68 -10.53
C GLN A 58 -5.34 -12.45 -9.10
N GLU A 59 -5.35 -13.51 -8.31
CA GLU A 59 -5.55 -13.41 -6.87
C GLU A 59 -4.31 -12.82 -6.19
N ALA A 60 -4.53 -12.11 -5.11
CA ALA A 60 -3.47 -11.62 -4.24
C ALA A 60 -3.96 -11.47 -2.81
N ALA A 61 -3.07 -11.63 -1.86
CA ALA A 61 -3.33 -11.35 -0.46
C ALA A 61 -2.23 -10.45 0.12
N LEU A 62 -2.64 -9.61 1.05
CA LEU A 62 -1.74 -8.82 1.87
C LEU A 62 -1.65 -9.50 3.24
N TYR A 63 -0.45 -9.69 3.72
CA TYR A 63 -0.21 -10.19 5.06
C TYR A 63 0.54 -9.14 5.88
N LYS A 64 0.07 -8.89 7.09
CA LYS A 64 0.78 -8.05 8.06
C LYS A 64 1.56 -8.92 9.05
N LEU A 65 2.75 -8.49 9.38
CA LEU A 65 3.54 -9.10 10.44
C LEU A 65 2.88 -8.81 11.80
N VAL A 66 2.52 -9.85 12.54
CA VAL A 66 1.89 -9.74 13.85
C VAL A 66 2.82 -10.10 14.99
N ASN A 67 3.78 -10.98 14.74
CA ASN A 67 4.79 -11.37 15.72
C ASN A 67 6.05 -11.89 15.02
N GLY A 68 7.19 -11.77 15.68
CA GLY A 68 8.44 -12.33 15.19
C GLY A 68 9.63 -11.86 16.00
N ASN A 69 10.67 -12.67 15.99
CA ASN A 69 11.93 -12.40 16.69
C ASN A 69 13.13 -12.56 15.76
N LEU A 70 12.96 -12.24 14.49
CA LEU A 70 14.06 -12.37 13.54
C LEU A 70 15.13 -11.31 13.81
N VAL A 71 16.33 -11.77 14.07
CA VAL A 71 17.54 -10.96 14.15
C VAL A 71 18.37 -11.22 12.91
N LEU A 72 18.53 -10.22 12.06
CA LEU A 72 19.35 -10.29 10.84
C LEU A 72 20.44 -9.20 10.90
N ALA A 73 21.69 -9.61 10.90
CA ALA A 73 22.85 -8.72 10.92
C ALA A 73 22.73 -7.66 12.03
N GLU A 74 22.61 -6.39 11.65
CA GLU A 74 22.49 -5.26 12.57
C GLU A 74 21.03 -4.96 12.99
N THR A 75 20.04 -5.69 12.46
CA THR A 75 18.62 -5.52 12.80
C THR A 75 18.29 -6.39 13.99
N GLU A 76 18.03 -5.79 15.14
CA GLU A 76 17.71 -6.53 16.36
C GLU A 76 16.35 -7.21 16.32
N SER A 77 15.38 -6.60 15.64
CA SER A 77 14.06 -7.18 15.42
C SER A 77 13.32 -6.52 14.25
N ILE A 78 12.45 -7.28 13.59
CA ILE A 78 11.48 -6.73 12.66
C ILE A 78 10.22 -6.39 13.46
N GLN A 79 9.82 -5.13 13.41
CA GLN A 79 8.64 -4.66 14.13
C GLN A 79 7.43 -4.54 13.20
N PRO A 80 6.25 -5.04 13.63
CA PRO A 80 5.02 -4.90 12.86
C PRO A 80 4.71 -3.45 12.48
N GLY A 81 4.25 -3.21 11.25
CA GLY A 81 3.78 -1.91 10.79
C GLY A 81 4.84 -0.85 10.51
N GLN A 82 6.13 -1.12 10.75
CA GLN A 82 7.17 -0.10 10.60
C GLN A 82 7.70 0.09 9.17
N TYR A 83 7.65 -0.94 8.35
CA TYR A 83 8.43 -0.97 7.10
C TYR A 83 7.60 -1.17 5.84
N LEU A 84 6.34 -1.54 5.99
CA LEU A 84 5.44 -1.82 4.87
C LEU A 84 4.07 -1.19 5.10
N ALA A 85 3.40 -0.80 4.04
CA ALA A 85 2.01 -0.34 4.05
C ALA A 85 1.03 -1.50 4.34
N SER A 86 1.31 -2.32 5.35
CA SER A 86 0.54 -3.52 5.69
C SER A 86 -0.45 -3.30 6.85
N ASP A 87 -0.30 -2.22 7.60
CA ASP A 87 -1.23 -1.85 8.67
C ASP A 87 -2.08 -0.65 8.25
N ILE A 88 -2.99 -0.91 7.32
CA ILE A 88 -3.76 0.10 6.62
C ILE A 88 -5.16 0.20 7.21
N GLU A 89 -5.53 1.38 7.67
CA GLU A 89 -6.91 1.74 7.98
C GLU A 89 -7.61 2.28 6.72
N LEU A 90 -8.73 1.68 6.34
CA LEU A 90 -9.55 2.14 5.22
C LEU A 90 -10.61 3.12 5.73
N LEU A 91 -10.35 4.42 5.57
CA LEU A 91 -11.24 5.49 6.05
C LEU A 91 -12.46 5.71 5.16
N GLN A 92 -12.37 5.41 3.89
CA GLN A 92 -13.44 5.59 2.92
C GLN A 92 -13.58 4.36 2.04
N SER A 93 -14.77 3.78 2.04
CA SER A 93 -15.09 2.68 1.15
C SER A 93 -15.46 3.19 -0.26
N GLY A 94 -15.12 2.41 -1.22
CA GLY A 94 -15.40 2.54 -2.63
C GLY A 94 -15.02 1.21 -3.26
N LYS A 95 -14.16 1.24 -4.26
CA LYS A 95 -13.47 0.01 -4.68
C LYS A 95 -12.36 -0.26 -3.68
N HIS A 96 -12.35 -1.43 -3.05
CA HIS A 96 -11.25 -1.83 -2.17
C HIS A 96 -9.94 -1.97 -2.98
N PRO A 97 -8.77 -1.78 -2.34
CA PRO A 97 -7.51 -1.69 -3.05
C PRO A 97 -7.08 -3.01 -3.70
N GLY A 98 -6.46 -2.92 -4.86
CA GLY A 98 -5.69 -4.00 -5.45
C GLY A 98 -4.23 -3.98 -4.98
N LYS A 99 -3.46 -5.01 -5.34
CA LYS A 99 -2.04 -5.14 -4.99
C LYS A 99 -1.24 -3.91 -5.43
N THR A 100 -1.41 -3.45 -6.66
CA THR A 100 -0.68 -2.29 -7.22
C THR A 100 -0.95 -1.01 -6.43
N ASN A 101 -2.18 -0.78 -5.97
CA ASN A 101 -2.48 0.38 -5.14
C ASN A 101 -1.67 0.39 -3.83
N LEU A 102 -1.50 -0.78 -3.21
CA LEU A 102 -0.73 -0.89 -1.97
C LEU A 102 0.77 -0.77 -2.19
N THR A 103 1.30 -1.35 -3.27
CA THR A 103 2.72 -1.18 -3.60
C THR A 103 3.05 0.26 -4.00
N ASP A 104 2.14 0.96 -4.66
CA ASP A 104 2.28 2.39 -4.95
C ASP A 104 2.26 3.22 -3.65
N ALA A 105 1.37 2.88 -2.71
CA ALA A 105 1.32 3.54 -1.39
C ALA A 105 2.62 3.30 -0.60
N ASP A 106 3.12 2.08 -0.56
CA ASP A 106 4.36 1.72 0.12
C ASP A 106 5.56 2.48 -0.46
N ASN A 107 5.69 2.51 -1.79
CA ASN A 107 6.73 3.28 -2.47
C ASN A 107 6.59 4.79 -2.22
N SER A 108 5.36 5.30 -2.17
CA SER A 108 5.13 6.71 -1.84
C SER A 108 5.59 7.03 -0.42
N LEU A 109 5.30 6.16 0.56
CA LEU A 109 5.73 6.31 1.96
C LEU A 109 7.27 6.21 2.08
N ASN A 110 7.89 5.30 1.32
CA ASN A 110 9.34 5.15 1.29
C ASN A 110 10.06 6.42 0.80
N ILE A 111 9.45 7.17 -0.10
CA ILE A 111 9.96 8.48 -0.54
C ILE A 111 9.63 9.54 0.51
N LEU A 112 8.37 9.59 0.96
CA LEU A 112 7.85 10.64 1.83
C LEU A 112 8.58 10.74 3.18
N ARG A 113 9.07 9.62 3.71
CA ARG A 113 9.80 9.57 5.00
C ARG A 113 11.05 10.44 5.07
N TYR A 114 11.61 10.82 3.92
CA TYR A 114 12.79 11.71 3.86
C TYR A 114 12.41 13.20 3.91
N PHE A 115 11.13 13.54 3.88
CA PHE A 115 10.61 14.90 3.83
C PHE A 115 9.77 15.19 5.07
N THR A 116 10.42 15.66 6.16
CA THR A 116 9.74 15.88 7.44
C THR A 116 9.50 17.34 7.78
N ASP A 117 10.25 18.26 7.16
CA ASP A 117 10.31 19.69 7.49
C ASP A 117 9.10 20.49 6.96
N LYS A 118 8.65 20.21 5.74
CA LYS A 118 7.57 20.95 5.07
C LYS A 118 6.45 20.03 4.57
N PRO A 119 5.26 20.58 4.32
CA PRO A 119 4.21 19.87 3.57
C PRO A 119 4.76 19.31 2.27
N THR A 120 4.62 17.99 2.10
CA THR A 120 5.17 17.26 0.96
C THR A 120 4.12 16.32 0.40
N VAL A 121 4.09 16.24 -0.93
CA VAL A 121 3.23 15.34 -1.69
C VAL A 121 4.09 14.46 -2.59
N VAL A 122 3.80 13.19 -2.58
CA VAL A 122 4.41 12.17 -3.44
C VAL A 122 3.30 11.50 -4.24
N ILE A 123 3.44 11.45 -5.55
CA ILE A 123 2.52 10.77 -6.47
C ILE A 123 3.28 9.62 -7.12
N VAL A 124 2.78 8.40 -6.92
CA VAL A 124 3.37 7.17 -7.50
C VAL A 124 2.32 6.45 -8.32
N LYS A 125 2.74 5.92 -9.46
CA LYS A 125 1.93 5.05 -10.29
C LYS A 125 2.78 3.93 -10.87
N HIS A 126 2.28 2.69 -10.76
CA HIS A 126 3.01 1.50 -11.21
C HIS A 126 4.44 1.43 -10.61
N ASN A 127 4.54 1.72 -9.32
CA ASN A 127 5.79 1.73 -8.53
C ASN A 127 6.83 2.79 -8.95
N ASN A 128 6.44 3.77 -9.77
CA ASN A 128 7.33 4.86 -10.18
C ASN A 128 6.77 6.22 -9.73
N PRO A 129 7.62 7.12 -9.21
CA PRO A 129 7.18 8.46 -8.86
C PRO A 129 6.88 9.27 -10.13
N CYS A 130 5.66 9.79 -10.21
CA CYS A 130 5.23 10.72 -11.25
C CYS A 130 5.52 12.17 -10.86
N GLY A 131 5.54 12.45 -9.54
CA GLY A 131 5.84 13.77 -9.02
C GLY A 131 6.08 13.75 -7.52
N VAL A 132 7.10 14.50 -7.10
CA VAL A 132 7.43 14.73 -5.69
C VAL A 132 7.65 16.22 -5.51
N ALA A 133 6.91 16.84 -4.59
CA ALA A 133 7.11 18.26 -4.31
C ALA A 133 6.86 18.58 -2.84
N ARG A 134 7.59 19.57 -2.35
CA ARG A 134 7.38 20.20 -1.06
C ARG A 134 7.12 21.71 -1.22
N SER A 135 6.32 22.26 -0.35
CA SER A 135 5.98 23.68 -0.35
C SER A 135 5.61 24.15 1.05
N ASP A 136 5.25 25.42 1.19
CA ASP A 136 4.80 25.97 2.46
C ASP A 136 3.35 25.55 2.79
N THR A 137 2.56 25.20 1.77
CA THR A 137 1.20 24.65 1.92
C THR A 137 1.08 23.31 1.23
N LEU A 138 0.13 22.47 1.69
CA LEU A 138 -0.11 21.15 1.08
C LEU A 138 -0.71 21.30 -0.33
N VAL A 139 -1.58 22.29 -0.54
CA VAL A 139 -2.15 22.64 -1.85
C VAL A 139 -1.06 22.92 -2.87
N ASP A 140 -0.12 23.80 -2.53
CA ASP A 140 0.98 24.16 -3.43
C ASP A 140 1.89 22.97 -3.71
N ALA A 141 2.16 22.15 -2.69
CA ALA A 141 2.93 20.93 -2.86
C ALA A 141 2.22 19.96 -3.82
N TYR A 142 0.89 19.79 -3.67
CA TYR A 142 0.10 18.95 -4.57
C TYR A 142 0.13 19.49 -6.02
N GLN A 143 -0.11 20.76 -6.20
CA GLN A 143 -0.08 21.36 -7.54
C GLN A 143 1.26 21.15 -8.24
N LYS A 144 2.36 21.38 -7.54
CA LYS A 144 3.72 21.16 -8.07
C LYS A 144 3.99 19.69 -8.40
N ALA A 145 3.63 18.76 -7.50
CA ALA A 145 3.81 17.34 -7.74
C ALA A 145 2.98 16.85 -8.93
N ASN A 146 1.72 17.29 -9.03
CA ASN A 146 0.83 16.91 -10.13
C ASN A 146 1.28 17.50 -11.48
N MET A 147 1.87 18.68 -11.47
CA MET A 147 2.36 19.34 -12.70
C MET A 147 3.69 18.75 -13.20
N ALA A 148 4.42 17.99 -12.40
CA ALA A 148 5.66 17.35 -12.82
C ALA A 148 5.43 16.37 -13.99
N ASP A 149 4.41 15.53 -13.90
CA ASP A 149 3.91 14.71 -15.01
C ASP A 149 2.39 14.46 -14.83
N ARG A 150 1.61 15.39 -15.31
CA ARG A 150 0.16 15.38 -15.12
C ARG A 150 -0.54 14.18 -15.78
N VAL A 151 0.00 13.69 -16.88
CA VAL A 151 -0.58 12.56 -17.61
C VAL A 151 -0.30 11.26 -16.86
N ALA A 152 0.92 11.07 -16.41
CA ALA A 152 1.30 9.89 -15.63
C ALA A 152 0.66 9.88 -14.23
N ALA A 153 0.48 11.04 -13.60
CA ALA A 153 -0.13 11.16 -12.28
C ALA A 153 -1.60 10.73 -12.23
N PHE A 154 -2.31 10.76 -13.35
CA PHE A 154 -3.73 10.39 -13.39
C PHE A 154 -3.96 8.93 -12.97
N GLY A 155 -4.74 8.74 -11.91
CA GLY A 155 -5.02 7.41 -11.34
C GLY A 155 -3.88 6.81 -10.51
N GLY A 156 -2.89 7.61 -10.14
CA GLY A 156 -1.81 7.24 -9.22
C GLY A 156 -2.23 7.26 -7.75
N CYS A 157 -1.37 6.75 -6.90
CA CYS A 157 -1.45 6.86 -5.45
C CYS A 157 -0.81 8.20 -5.02
N ILE A 158 -1.48 8.92 -4.12
CA ILE A 158 -1.00 10.19 -3.58
C ILE A 158 -0.77 10.03 -2.08
N ALA A 159 0.48 10.18 -1.64
CA ALA A 159 0.84 10.21 -0.24
C ALA A 159 1.24 11.62 0.21
N VAL A 160 0.84 11.98 1.41
CA VAL A 160 1.10 13.28 2.01
C VAL A 160 1.56 13.15 3.47
N ASN A 161 2.37 14.09 3.95
CA ASN A 161 2.89 14.09 5.32
C ASN A 161 2.17 15.05 6.26
N ARG A 162 1.04 15.60 5.86
CA ARG A 162 0.17 16.49 6.65
C ARG A 162 -1.28 16.09 6.44
N ALA A 163 -2.13 16.44 7.39
CA ALA A 163 -3.57 16.25 7.24
C ALA A 163 -4.09 16.99 6.00
N VAL A 164 -4.93 16.30 5.21
CA VAL A 164 -5.59 16.88 4.05
C VAL A 164 -6.71 17.78 4.54
N ASP A 165 -6.64 19.04 4.18
CA ASP A 165 -7.70 20.03 4.43
C ASP A 165 -8.64 20.17 3.22
N ARG A 166 -9.72 20.93 3.42
CA ARG A 166 -10.72 21.15 2.36
C ARG A 166 -10.15 21.85 1.12
N ALA A 167 -9.11 22.65 1.29
CA ALA A 167 -8.50 23.37 0.16
C ALA A 167 -7.63 22.44 -0.68
N THR A 168 -7.06 21.41 -0.05
CA THR A 168 -6.22 20.41 -0.73
C THR A 168 -7.05 19.32 -1.41
N ALA A 169 -8.21 18.96 -0.86
CA ALA A 169 -9.12 17.94 -1.38
C ALA A 169 -9.89 18.42 -2.60
#